data_84f43b74507e05f7982dd4f9f8a88e77
#
_entry.id   84f43b74507e05f7982dd4f9f8a88e77
#
_cell.length_a   1.000
_cell.length_b   1.000
_cell.length_c   1.000
_cell.angle_alpha   90.00
_cell.angle_beta   90.00
_cell.angle_gamma   90.00
#
_symmetry.space_group_name_H-M   'P 1'
#
loop_
_entity.id
_entity.type
_entity.pdbx_description
1 polymer ?
#
loop_
_entity_poly.entity_id
_entity_poly.type
_entity_poly.pdbx_seq_one_letter_code
_entity_poly.pdbx_strand_id
1 'polypeptide(L)'
;PVADGVKLKGQSFVVRQPVTDDLWLKHLKGSQSLGIIPINDDNQCIWGCVDIDSYAGFDHKKLIEQIKQLKLPLIVCRSKSGGAHVFLFTIEPVSAERMRDKLTEIKTALGYGGSEVFPKQIKLKSHDDTGNFLNLPYFNGDQSTRYAFKGDGEAATLSEFYELYDYVKQKDIKKIKIERPKSEYDDAPPCIELMSMNKVLEGDKGGGRDNALFHYAVYAKKKWPSEWKTQITLFNAASCQPPYEEAGVARIIAQHEKKEWGYKCNDVPMCNLCDKKLCRTRKFGIGDEIVFPALTDLQKIKLEKPYYYLNVDGERLHLENVKFLKQQSLFQEACMEQLDFKPPTVKPKDWDTIINPLMKNHEPVEPPEGVTTADQLRNHLEEFCLNRHIGSDASD
;
A
#
# COMPACT_ATOMS: atom_id res chain seq x y z
N PRO A 1 -11.04 2.30 22.86
CA PRO A 1 -10.39 1.69 23.99
C PRO A 1 -9.98 0.26 23.61
N VAL A 2 -8.71 -0.05 23.77
CA VAL A 2 -8.22 -1.45 23.68
C VAL A 2 -8.32 -1.98 25.11
N ALA A 3 -9.32 -2.80 25.38
CA ALA A 3 -9.31 -3.63 26.57
C ALA A 3 -8.81 -4.99 26.13
N ASP A 4 -7.74 -5.46 26.76
CA ASP A 4 -7.18 -6.83 26.65
C ASP A 4 -6.84 -7.33 25.24
N GLY A 5 -6.24 -6.47 24.37
CA GLY A 5 -5.75 -6.89 23.06
C GLY A 5 -6.84 -7.20 22.01
N VAL A 6 -8.10 -7.00 22.31
CA VAL A 6 -9.21 -7.23 21.37
C VAL A 6 -9.64 -5.91 20.74
N LYS A 7 -9.48 -5.78 19.42
CA LYS A 7 -9.98 -4.65 18.63
C LYS A 7 -11.50 -4.63 18.68
N LEU A 8 -12.09 -3.71 19.45
CA LEU A 8 -13.53 -3.49 19.44
C LEU A 8 -13.96 -3.05 18.03
N LYS A 9 -14.74 -3.86 17.34
CA LYS A 9 -15.36 -3.51 16.05
C LYS A 9 -16.39 -2.40 16.30
N GLY A 10 -16.08 -1.18 15.87
CA GLY A 10 -17.07 -0.11 15.79
C GLY A 10 -18.04 -0.41 14.64
N GLN A 11 -19.30 -0.06 14.81
CA GLN A 11 -20.24 -0.01 13.70
C GLN A 11 -19.99 1.28 12.91
N SER A 12 -19.82 1.18 11.59
CA SER A 12 -19.73 2.31 10.67
C SER A 12 -20.86 2.20 9.65
N PHE A 13 -21.45 3.32 9.32
CA PHE A 13 -22.46 3.43 8.27
C PHE A 13 -22.11 4.60 7.36
N VAL A 14 -22.47 4.49 6.09
CA VAL A 14 -22.25 5.52 5.09
C VAL A 14 -23.48 6.42 5.01
N VAL A 15 -23.27 7.73 5.13
CA VAL A 15 -24.29 8.75 4.91
C VAL A 15 -23.96 9.46 3.61
N ARG A 16 -24.87 9.36 2.63
CA ARG A 16 -24.71 9.96 1.28
C ARG A 16 -25.31 11.37 1.22
N GLN A 17 -24.93 12.20 2.17
CA GLN A 17 -25.36 13.59 2.26
C GLN A 17 -24.15 14.46 2.60
N PRO A 18 -24.17 15.74 2.25
CA PRO A 18 -23.14 16.67 2.66
C PRO A 18 -22.99 16.67 4.18
N VAL A 19 -21.76 16.77 4.65
CA VAL A 19 -21.48 16.86 6.10
C VAL A 19 -22.06 18.17 6.63
N THR A 20 -22.92 18.06 7.64
CA THR A 20 -23.55 19.23 8.27
C THR A 20 -22.69 19.77 9.40
N ASP A 21 -22.90 21.05 9.77
CA ASP A 21 -22.22 21.67 10.92
C ASP A 21 -22.47 20.90 12.22
N ASP A 22 -23.66 20.34 12.40
CA ASP A 22 -23.99 19.49 13.55
C ASP A 22 -23.10 18.24 13.62
N LEU A 23 -22.83 17.58 12.49
CA LEU A 23 -21.94 16.42 12.43
C LEU A 23 -20.48 16.81 12.73
N TRP A 24 -20.02 17.95 12.21
CA TRP A 24 -18.71 18.50 12.58
C TRP A 24 -18.61 18.79 14.07
N LEU A 25 -19.61 19.45 14.64
CA LEU A 25 -19.65 19.74 16.09
C LEU A 25 -19.68 18.47 16.93
N LYS A 26 -20.43 17.44 16.52
CA LYS A 26 -20.46 16.14 17.19
C LYS A 26 -19.10 15.45 17.16
N HIS A 27 -18.39 15.54 16.04
CA HIS A 27 -17.03 15.01 15.92
C HIS A 27 -16.05 15.72 16.87
N LEU A 28 -16.05 17.06 16.84
CA LEU A 28 -15.17 17.87 17.68
C LEU A 28 -15.51 17.79 19.18
N LYS A 29 -16.76 17.47 19.52
CA LYS A 29 -17.19 17.20 20.91
C LYS A 29 -17.00 15.76 21.36
N GLY A 30 -16.50 14.88 20.49
CA GLY A 30 -16.24 13.48 20.81
C GLY A 30 -17.48 12.58 20.93
N SER A 31 -18.66 13.05 20.48
CA SER A 31 -19.90 12.28 20.56
C SER A 31 -20.14 11.36 19.37
N GLN A 32 -19.67 11.75 18.16
CA GLN A 32 -19.82 10.95 16.95
C GLN A 32 -18.59 11.10 16.05
N SER A 33 -17.86 10.01 15.80
CA SER A 33 -16.69 10.06 14.92
C SER A 33 -17.09 10.13 13.45
N LEU A 34 -16.43 10.99 12.69
CA LEU A 34 -16.57 11.09 11.24
C LEU A 34 -15.42 10.40 10.51
N GLY A 35 -15.76 9.82 9.36
CA GLY A 35 -14.81 9.42 8.34
C GLY A 35 -15.20 10.11 7.02
N ILE A 36 -14.21 10.56 6.28
CA ILE A 36 -14.41 11.27 5.01
C ILE A 36 -13.78 10.46 3.87
N ILE A 37 -14.49 10.46 2.75
CA ILE A 37 -14.05 9.83 1.51
C ILE A 37 -13.29 10.88 0.70
N PRO A 38 -12.02 10.61 0.29
CA PRO A 38 -11.23 11.62 -0.42
C PRO A 38 -11.62 11.82 -1.87
N ILE A 39 -12.17 10.81 -2.54
CA ILE A 39 -12.53 10.85 -3.96
C ILE A 39 -13.97 11.38 -4.13
N ASN A 40 -14.16 12.33 -5.04
CA ASN A 40 -15.47 12.87 -5.43
C ASN A 40 -16.02 12.18 -6.69
N ASP A 41 -17.23 12.56 -7.11
CA ASP A 41 -17.92 11.99 -8.26
C ASP A 41 -17.17 12.21 -9.59
N ASP A 42 -16.31 13.23 -9.68
CA ASP A 42 -15.45 13.51 -10.84
C ASP A 42 -14.13 12.70 -10.80
N ASN A 43 -14.00 11.76 -9.87
CA ASN A 43 -12.78 11.00 -9.61
C ASN A 43 -11.58 11.89 -9.27
N GLN A 44 -11.83 12.99 -8.56
CA GLN A 44 -10.84 13.94 -8.10
C GLN A 44 -10.81 13.99 -6.56
N CYS A 45 -9.73 14.53 -6.02
CA CYS A 45 -9.56 14.74 -4.59
C CYS A 45 -8.71 15.98 -4.31
N ILE A 46 -8.94 16.63 -3.16
CA ILE A 46 -8.14 17.74 -2.66
C ILE A 46 -7.18 17.32 -1.55
N TRP A 47 -7.26 16.09 -1.13
CA TRP A 47 -6.34 15.48 -0.17
C TRP A 47 -6.21 13.98 -0.42
N GLY A 48 -5.10 13.45 0.05
CA GLY A 48 -4.88 12.01 0.12
C GLY A 48 -4.06 11.67 1.36
N CYS A 49 -3.95 10.41 1.68
CA CYS A 49 -3.30 9.95 2.90
C CYS A 49 -2.57 8.62 2.70
N VAL A 50 -1.40 8.49 3.31
CA VAL A 50 -0.77 7.19 3.56
C VAL A 50 -1.19 6.75 4.95
N ASP A 51 -1.84 5.59 5.07
CA ASP A 51 -2.27 5.00 6.34
C ASP A 51 -1.25 3.97 6.80
N ILE A 52 -0.47 4.34 7.80
CA ILE A 52 0.59 3.50 8.37
C ILE A 52 0.04 2.83 9.62
N ASP A 53 -0.40 1.58 9.47
CA ASP A 53 -0.81 0.74 10.59
C ASP A 53 0.41 0.24 11.36
N SER A 54 0.45 0.52 12.65
CA SER A 54 1.42 -0.06 13.58
C SER A 54 0.74 -0.30 14.93
N TYR A 55 0.90 -1.50 15.45
CA TYR A 55 0.24 -1.92 16.71
C TYR A 55 1.20 -1.98 17.90
N ALA A 56 2.50 -1.80 17.68
CA ALA A 56 3.54 -1.87 18.70
C ALA A 56 4.48 -0.66 18.61
N GLY A 57 4.14 0.42 19.34
CA GLY A 57 5.06 1.53 19.58
C GLY A 57 5.61 2.21 18.33
N PHE A 58 4.77 2.98 17.61
CA PHE A 58 5.20 3.69 16.40
C PHE A 58 6.00 4.95 16.74
N ASP A 59 7.17 5.11 16.12
CA ASP A 59 8.04 6.28 16.29
C ASP A 59 7.67 7.42 15.33
N HIS A 60 6.72 8.26 15.77
CA HIS A 60 6.27 9.43 15.00
C HIS A 60 7.37 10.47 14.80
N LYS A 61 8.29 10.64 15.77
CA LYS A 61 9.38 11.62 15.66
C LYS A 61 10.33 11.25 14.53
N LYS A 62 10.69 9.97 14.42
CA LYS A 62 11.51 9.46 13.32
C LYS A 62 10.84 9.70 11.96
N LEU A 63 9.54 9.43 11.83
CA LEU A 63 8.79 9.70 10.60
C LEU A 63 8.81 11.19 10.24
N ILE A 64 8.59 12.08 11.21
CA ILE A 64 8.61 13.53 11.01
C ILE A 64 10.00 14.01 10.57
N GLU A 65 11.05 13.50 11.17
CA GLU A 65 12.42 13.80 10.78
C GLU A 65 12.71 13.37 9.33
N GLN A 66 12.27 12.18 8.92
CA GLN A 66 12.39 11.70 7.54
C GLN A 66 11.65 12.62 6.55
N ILE A 67 10.41 13.02 6.89
CA ILE A 67 9.60 13.94 6.07
C ILE A 67 10.33 15.29 5.90
N LYS A 68 10.94 15.81 6.96
CA LYS A 68 11.74 17.04 6.93
C LYS A 68 13.00 16.91 6.08
N GLN A 69 13.75 15.82 6.26
CA GLN A 69 14.98 15.54 5.49
C GLN A 69 14.69 15.48 3.98
N LEU A 70 13.55 14.88 3.60
CA LEU A 70 13.09 14.78 2.23
C LEU A 70 12.32 16.04 1.76
N LYS A 71 12.17 17.05 2.63
CA LYS A 71 11.44 18.32 2.36
C LYS A 71 10.04 18.09 1.80
N LEU A 72 9.33 17.09 2.32
CA LEU A 72 8.01 16.73 1.86
C LEU A 72 6.93 17.59 2.53
N PRO A 73 5.95 18.13 1.78
CA PRO A 73 4.88 18.99 2.30
C PRO A 73 3.74 18.15 2.86
N LEU A 74 3.97 17.48 3.98
CA LEU A 74 3.05 16.52 4.57
C LEU A 74 2.70 16.87 6.01
N ILE A 75 1.49 16.51 6.44
CA ILE A 75 1.09 16.55 7.85
C ILE A 75 0.97 15.12 8.37
N VAL A 76 1.61 14.84 9.49
CA VAL A 76 1.48 13.57 10.20
C VAL A 76 0.46 13.70 11.30
N CYS A 77 -0.58 12.88 11.28
CA CYS A 77 -1.54 12.74 12.39
C CYS A 77 -1.39 11.35 13.02
N ARG A 78 -1.57 11.30 14.33
CA ARG A 78 -1.65 10.01 15.03
C ARG A 78 -2.95 9.32 14.66
N SER A 79 -2.89 8.05 14.23
CA SER A 79 -4.08 7.27 13.92
C SER A 79 -4.76 6.74 15.18
N LYS A 80 -6.00 6.23 15.05
CA LYS A 80 -6.76 5.64 16.17
C LYS A 80 -6.03 4.46 16.82
N SER A 81 -5.32 3.66 16.04
CA SER A 81 -4.57 2.49 16.47
C SER A 81 -3.18 2.81 17.04
N GLY A 82 -2.75 4.07 16.96
CA GLY A 82 -1.41 4.50 17.40
C GLY A 82 -0.36 4.55 16.31
N GLY A 83 -0.68 4.14 15.07
CA GLY A 83 0.10 4.38 13.87
C GLY A 83 0.00 5.82 13.36
N ALA A 84 0.19 6.06 12.08
CA ALA A 84 0.18 7.39 11.50
C ALA A 84 -0.69 7.50 10.25
N HIS A 85 -1.42 8.60 10.13
CA HIS A 85 -2.01 9.10 8.90
C HIS A 85 -1.13 10.22 8.35
N VAL A 86 -0.55 10.05 7.18
CA VAL A 86 0.33 11.03 6.55
C VAL A 86 -0.42 11.70 5.41
N PHE A 87 -0.85 12.93 5.63
CA PHE A 87 -1.71 13.66 4.71
C PHE A 87 -0.91 14.51 3.71
N LEU A 88 -1.35 14.48 2.46
CA LEU A 88 -0.99 15.41 1.40
C LEU A 88 -2.22 16.20 0.98
N PHE A 89 -2.11 17.53 0.97
CA PHE A 89 -3.20 18.44 0.61
C PHE A 89 -2.92 19.21 -0.65
N THR A 90 -3.97 19.49 -1.43
CA THR A 90 -3.91 20.35 -2.62
C THR A 90 -4.88 21.50 -2.50
N ILE A 91 -4.56 22.63 -3.17
CA ILE A 91 -5.44 23.80 -3.24
C ILE A 91 -6.60 23.52 -4.20
N GLU A 92 -6.27 22.95 -5.37
CA GLU A 92 -7.23 22.60 -6.41
C GLU A 92 -7.41 21.08 -6.49
N PRO A 93 -8.58 20.60 -6.90
CA PRO A 93 -8.79 19.18 -7.11
C PRO A 93 -7.80 18.58 -8.12
N VAL A 94 -7.26 17.43 -7.80
CA VAL A 94 -6.42 16.63 -8.69
C VAL A 94 -7.05 15.27 -8.92
N SER A 95 -6.74 14.59 -10.04
CA SER A 95 -7.26 13.24 -10.25
C SER A 95 -6.79 12.30 -9.13
N ALA A 96 -7.68 11.41 -8.70
CA ALA A 96 -7.40 10.41 -7.67
C ALA A 96 -6.19 9.53 -8.04
N GLU A 97 -6.01 9.24 -9.33
CA GLU A 97 -4.86 8.54 -9.88
C GLU A 97 -3.54 9.28 -9.57
N ARG A 98 -3.47 10.56 -9.90
CA ARG A 98 -2.26 11.38 -9.63
C ARG A 98 -1.94 11.49 -8.15
N MET A 99 -2.96 11.66 -7.31
CA MET A 99 -2.80 11.70 -5.86
C MET A 99 -2.24 10.37 -5.36
N ARG A 100 -2.82 9.27 -5.80
CA ARG A 100 -2.41 7.92 -5.42
C ARG A 100 -0.99 7.60 -5.88
N ASP A 101 -0.62 7.95 -7.11
CA ASP A 101 0.73 7.77 -7.65
C ASP A 101 1.76 8.54 -6.82
N LYS A 102 1.48 9.82 -6.52
CA LYS A 102 2.38 10.65 -5.72
C LYS A 102 2.53 10.11 -4.29
N LEU A 103 1.45 9.70 -3.65
CA LEU A 103 1.49 9.10 -2.31
C LEU A 103 2.20 7.74 -2.31
N THR A 104 2.09 6.95 -3.39
CA THR A 104 2.84 5.70 -3.55
C THR A 104 4.34 5.95 -3.67
N GLU A 105 4.75 6.98 -4.40
CA GLU A 105 6.14 7.43 -4.46
C GLU A 105 6.65 7.87 -3.07
N ILE A 106 5.85 8.68 -2.36
CA ILE A 106 6.17 9.19 -1.03
C ILE A 106 6.28 8.06 0.01
N LYS A 107 5.28 7.18 0.10
CA LYS A 107 5.30 6.09 1.09
C LYS A 107 6.51 5.17 0.90
N THR A 108 6.89 4.91 -0.35
CA THR A 108 8.07 4.11 -0.68
C THR A 108 9.35 4.81 -0.25
N ALA A 109 9.45 6.13 -0.51
CA ALA A 109 10.61 6.93 -0.09
C ALA A 109 10.77 7.01 1.43
N LEU A 110 9.64 7.02 2.16
CA LEU A 110 9.62 6.99 3.62
C LEU A 110 9.86 5.58 4.22
N GLY A 111 9.92 4.53 3.39
CA GLY A 111 10.12 3.15 3.85
C GLY A 111 8.84 2.42 4.26
N TYR A 112 7.67 2.93 3.89
CA TYR A 112 6.36 2.36 4.21
C TYR A 112 5.63 1.84 2.97
N GLY A 113 6.34 1.25 2.02
CA GLY A 113 5.81 0.77 0.74
C GLY A 113 4.61 -0.19 0.86
N GLY A 114 4.49 -0.95 1.96
CA GLY A 114 3.36 -1.83 2.24
C GLY A 114 2.10 -1.13 2.79
N SER A 115 2.16 0.17 3.13
CA SER A 115 1.04 0.90 3.73
C SER A 115 -0.07 1.18 2.72
N GLU A 116 -1.29 1.29 3.22
CA GLU A 116 -2.44 1.67 2.40
C GLU A 116 -2.37 3.15 1.98
N VAL A 117 -2.97 3.44 0.81
CA VAL A 117 -3.07 4.81 0.28
C VAL A 117 -4.53 5.15 0.05
N PHE A 118 -4.93 6.34 0.45
CA PHE A 118 -6.24 6.91 0.19
C PHE A 118 -6.09 8.15 -0.73
N PRO A 119 -6.90 8.26 -1.79
CA PRO A 119 -7.99 7.36 -2.19
C PRO A 119 -7.49 5.97 -2.58
N LYS A 120 -8.24 4.91 -2.17
CA LYS A 120 -7.95 3.52 -2.60
C LYS A 120 -8.33 3.31 -4.07
N GLN A 121 -9.40 3.96 -4.51
CA GLN A 121 -9.89 3.93 -5.88
C GLN A 121 -9.35 5.13 -6.66
N ILE A 122 -8.99 4.91 -7.92
CA ILE A 122 -8.67 5.97 -8.88
C ILE A 122 -9.91 6.41 -9.67
N LYS A 123 -10.93 5.55 -9.71
CA LYS A 123 -12.21 5.78 -10.36
C LYS A 123 -13.33 5.10 -9.58
N LEU A 124 -14.44 5.79 -9.41
CA LEU A 124 -15.67 5.21 -8.87
C LEU A 124 -16.33 4.33 -9.95
N LYS A 125 -16.86 3.17 -9.56
CA LYS A 125 -17.46 2.20 -10.49
C LYS A 125 -18.83 2.63 -10.99
N SER A 126 -19.55 3.38 -10.18
CA SER A 126 -20.88 3.91 -10.49
C SER A 126 -21.14 5.16 -9.66
N HIS A 127 -22.21 5.89 -9.95
CA HIS A 127 -22.65 7.04 -9.13
C HIS A 127 -23.00 6.63 -7.70
N ASP A 128 -23.33 5.36 -7.47
CA ASP A 128 -23.63 4.82 -6.15
C ASP A 128 -22.38 4.31 -5.38
N ASP A 129 -21.23 4.20 -6.04
CA ASP A 129 -19.97 3.86 -5.38
C ASP A 129 -19.46 5.07 -4.61
N THR A 130 -19.20 4.90 -3.32
CA THR A 130 -18.72 5.98 -2.45
C THR A 130 -17.22 5.94 -2.18
N GLY A 131 -16.53 4.88 -2.62
CA GLY A 131 -15.13 4.70 -2.29
C GLY A 131 -14.89 4.39 -0.79
N ASN A 132 -13.62 4.40 -0.38
CA ASN A 132 -13.22 4.10 1.00
C ASN A 132 -13.01 5.39 1.79
N PHE A 133 -13.53 5.43 3.02
CA PHE A 133 -13.34 6.55 3.94
C PHE A 133 -12.09 6.39 4.81
N LEU A 134 -11.57 7.49 5.29
CA LEU A 134 -10.56 7.58 6.33
C LEU A 134 -11.12 8.31 7.55
N ASN A 135 -10.84 7.80 8.75
CA ASN A 135 -11.25 8.48 9.99
C ASN A 135 -10.53 9.81 10.14
N LEU A 136 -11.29 10.87 10.41
CA LEU A 136 -10.73 12.20 10.63
C LEU A 136 -9.92 12.30 11.94
N PRO A 137 -8.87 13.14 11.95
CA PRO A 137 -8.21 13.56 13.18
C PRO A 137 -9.12 14.44 14.04
N TYR A 138 -8.69 14.80 15.24
CA TYR A 138 -9.36 15.70 16.19
C TYR A 138 -10.76 15.26 16.64
N PHE A 139 -11.04 13.96 16.68
CA PHE A 139 -12.22 13.47 17.39
C PHE A 139 -12.09 13.77 18.88
N ASN A 140 -12.98 14.58 19.43
CA ASN A 140 -12.94 15.22 20.74
C ASN A 140 -12.01 16.46 20.80
N GLY A 141 -11.88 17.18 19.69
CA GLY A 141 -11.11 18.43 19.62
C GLY A 141 -9.65 18.27 20.05
N ASP A 142 -9.13 19.22 20.81
CA ASP A 142 -7.75 19.20 21.28
C ASP A 142 -7.47 18.15 22.38
N GLN A 143 -8.51 17.52 22.93
CA GLN A 143 -8.35 16.37 23.84
C GLN A 143 -8.24 15.04 23.08
N SER A 144 -8.18 15.09 21.76
CA SER A 144 -8.10 13.93 20.89
C SER A 144 -6.76 13.19 21.05
N THR A 145 -6.81 11.85 20.97
CA THR A 145 -5.60 11.05 20.74
C THR A 145 -5.21 10.97 19.27
N ARG A 146 -6.00 11.58 18.35
CA ARG A 146 -5.81 11.62 16.90
C ARG A 146 -5.44 13.03 16.46
N TYR A 147 -4.38 13.58 17.02
CA TYR A 147 -3.88 14.92 16.75
C TYR A 147 -2.80 14.91 15.66
N ALA A 148 -2.58 16.06 15.05
CA ALA A 148 -1.43 16.28 14.19
C ALA A 148 -0.16 16.51 15.01
N PHE A 149 0.98 16.23 14.43
CA PHE A 149 2.28 16.54 15.02
C PHE A 149 2.85 17.82 14.40
N LYS A 150 3.44 18.66 15.27
CA LYS A 150 4.32 19.75 14.84
C LYS A 150 5.65 19.22 14.35
N GLY A 151 6.43 20.09 13.75
CA GLY A 151 7.76 19.73 13.27
C GLY A 151 8.76 19.25 14.33
N ASP A 152 8.56 19.59 15.60
CA ASP A 152 9.36 19.11 16.73
C ASP A 152 8.88 17.76 17.30
N GLY A 153 7.78 17.23 16.76
CA GLY A 153 7.17 15.98 17.19
C GLY A 153 6.19 16.13 18.35
N GLU A 154 5.88 17.36 18.78
CA GLU A 154 4.86 17.64 19.78
C GLU A 154 3.46 17.64 19.14
N ALA A 155 2.43 17.43 19.98
CA ALA A 155 1.05 17.47 19.52
C ALA A 155 0.65 18.91 19.12
N ALA A 156 0.00 19.04 17.98
CA ALA A 156 -0.60 20.29 17.54
C ALA A 156 -2.05 20.39 18.02
N THR A 157 -2.49 21.58 18.40
CA THR A 157 -3.90 21.91 18.59
C THR A 157 -4.62 21.94 17.23
N LEU A 158 -5.94 21.96 17.24
CA LEU A 158 -6.73 22.10 16.02
C LEU A 158 -6.41 23.41 15.28
N SER A 159 -6.16 24.50 15.99
CA SER A 159 -5.74 25.78 15.38
C SER A 159 -4.40 25.67 14.69
N GLU A 160 -3.41 25.09 15.37
CA GLU A 160 -2.07 24.83 14.78
C GLU A 160 -2.14 23.87 13.57
N PHE A 161 -3.09 22.92 13.57
CA PHE A 161 -3.31 22.05 12.40
C PHE A 161 -3.75 22.86 11.17
N TYR A 162 -4.63 23.85 11.33
CA TYR A 162 -5.02 24.73 10.21
C TYR A 162 -3.85 25.57 9.71
N GLU A 163 -2.98 26.05 10.59
CA GLU A 163 -1.75 26.75 10.21
C GLU A 163 -0.81 25.84 9.43
N LEU A 164 -0.62 24.58 9.89
CA LEU A 164 0.15 23.57 9.17
C LEU A 164 -0.47 23.28 7.79
N TYR A 165 -1.80 23.12 7.70
CA TYR A 165 -2.51 22.93 6.45
C TYR A 165 -2.24 24.08 5.46
N ASP A 166 -2.38 25.32 5.90
CA ASP A 166 -2.14 26.49 5.06
C ASP A 166 -0.70 26.57 4.56
N TYR A 167 0.25 26.11 5.37
CA TYR A 167 1.66 26.07 5.02
C TYR A 167 2.01 24.97 3.99
N VAL A 168 1.43 23.75 4.15
CA VAL A 168 1.84 22.58 3.35
C VAL A 168 1.02 22.37 2.09
N LYS A 169 -0.21 22.91 1.96
CA LYS A 169 -1.09 22.66 0.80
C LYS A 169 -0.42 23.06 -0.52
N GLN A 170 -0.54 22.21 -1.52
CA GLN A 170 0.18 22.33 -2.78
C GLN A 170 -0.71 22.80 -3.93
N LYS A 171 -0.19 23.71 -4.77
CA LYS A 171 -0.83 24.08 -6.04
C LYS A 171 -0.67 22.98 -7.10
N ASP A 172 0.46 22.29 -7.08
CA ASP A 172 0.77 21.26 -8.07
C ASP A 172 1.62 20.15 -7.44
N ILE A 173 1.02 19.00 -7.24
CA ILE A 173 1.69 17.84 -6.65
C ILE A 173 2.79 17.25 -7.54
N LYS A 174 2.82 17.57 -8.85
CA LYS A 174 3.90 17.15 -9.74
C LYS A 174 5.23 17.83 -9.40
N LYS A 175 5.18 19.01 -8.78
CA LYS A 175 6.36 19.76 -8.36
C LYS A 175 7.00 19.22 -7.08
N ILE A 176 6.31 18.36 -6.35
CA ILE A 176 6.89 17.68 -5.19
C ILE A 176 7.98 16.73 -5.70
N LYS A 177 9.23 17.12 -5.48
CA LYS A 177 10.39 16.29 -5.78
C LYS A 177 10.84 15.60 -4.51
N ILE A 178 11.10 14.31 -4.59
CA ILE A 178 11.71 13.55 -3.50
C ILE A 178 13.22 13.61 -3.72
N GLU A 179 13.86 14.58 -3.04
CA GLU A 179 15.31 14.74 -3.08
C GLU A 179 15.94 13.66 -2.19
N ARG A 180 16.34 12.55 -2.77
CA ARG A 180 17.13 11.55 -2.06
C ARG A 180 18.58 11.99 -2.02
N PRO A 181 19.25 12.00 -0.86
CA PRO A 181 20.69 12.23 -0.82
C PRO A 181 21.39 11.17 -1.67
N LYS A 182 22.46 11.54 -2.36
CA LYS A 182 23.26 10.57 -3.12
C LYS A 182 23.71 9.46 -2.18
N SER A 183 23.39 8.24 -2.53
CA SER A 183 23.73 7.02 -1.78
C SER A 183 24.81 6.26 -2.52
N GLU A 184 25.65 5.53 -1.80
CA GLU A 184 26.57 4.54 -2.39
C GLU A 184 25.83 3.40 -3.11
N TYR A 185 24.50 3.34 -2.93
CA TYR A 185 23.58 2.37 -3.50
C TYR A 185 22.74 2.91 -4.66
N ASP A 186 23.16 3.99 -5.32
CA ASP A 186 22.42 4.60 -6.45
C ASP A 186 22.17 3.62 -7.62
N ASP A 187 23.00 2.60 -7.75
CA ASP A 187 22.92 1.54 -8.76
C ASP A 187 22.20 0.27 -8.28
N ALA A 188 21.90 0.20 -6.97
CA ALA A 188 21.25 -0.95 -6.32
C ALA A 188 19.71 -0.91 -6.48
N PRO A 189 19.02 -2.03 -6.23
CA PRO A 189 17.58 -2.01 -5.96
C PRO A 189 17.24 -0.98 -4.88
N PRO A 190 16.18 -0.14 -5.05
CA PRO A 190 15.82 0.90 -4.07
C PRO A 190 15.57 0.38 -2.65
N CYS A 191 15.12 -0.87 -2.51
CA CYS A 191 14.95 -1.50 -1.20
C CYS A 191 16.27 -1.67 -0.44
N ILE A 192 17.39 -1.94 -1.13
CA ILE A 192 18.72 -2.02 -0.53
C ILE A 192 19.17 -0.66 0.00
N GLU A 193 19.01 0.37 -0.82
CA GLU A 193 19.27 1.76 -0.41
C GLU A 193 18.49 2.12 0.86
N LEU A 194 17.19 1.85 0.87
CA LEU A 194 16.31 2.14 2.01
C LEU A 194 16.65 1.28 3.25
N MET A 195 17.03 0.02 3.07
CA MET A 195 17.51 -0.82 4.19
C MET A 195 18.79 -0.28 4.80
N SER A 196 19.71 0.25 4.01
CA SER A 196 20.94 0.86 4.54
C SER A 196 20.65 2.12 5.35
N MET A 197 19.70 2.94 4.91
CA MET A 197 19.30 4.19 5.58
C MET A 197 18.48 3.95 6.85
N ASN A 198 17.47 3.09 6.78
CA ASN A 198 16.47 2.91 7.84
C ASN A 198 16.84 1.85 8.89
N LYS A 199 17.90 1.08 8.64
CA LYS A 199 18.29 -0.12 9.37
C LYS A 199 17.24 -1.24 9.30
N VAL A 200 17.70 -2.45 9.24
CA VAL A 200 16.87 -3.66 9.24
C VAL A 200 16.78 -4.16 10.67
N LEU A 201 15.57 -4.08 11.22
CA LEU A 201 15.32 -4.56 12.58
C LEU A 201 15.10 -6.08 12.59
N GLU A 202 15.28 -6.68 13.75
CA GLU A 202 14.83 -8.03 14.02
C GLU A 202 13.31 -8.05 13.94
N GLY A 203 12.76 -8.80 12.98
CA GLY A 203 11.30 -8.93 12.84
C GLY A 203 10.75 -9.91 13.88
N ASP A 204 9.48 -9.76 14.26
CA ASP A 204 8.75 -10.59 15.22
C ASP A 204 8.83 -12.11 14.97
N LYS A 205 9.22 -12.51 13.76
CA LYS A 205 9.40 -13.91 13.33
C LYS A 205 10.81 -14.24 12.83
N GLY A 206 11.81 -13.43 13.18
CA GLY A 206 13.22 -13.70 12.87
C GLY A 206 13.64 -13.58 11.42
N GLY A 207 12.72 -13.30 10.48
CA GLY A 207 13.00 -13.36 9.04
C GLY A 207 13.58 -12.08 8.42
N GLY A 208 13.45 -10.92 9.06
CA GLY A 208 13.77 -9.62 8.42
C GLY A 208 15.25 -9.49 8.02
N ARG A 209 16.18 -9.73 8.94
CA ARG A 209 17.64 -9.60 8.70
C ARG A 209 18.16 -10.69 7.77
N ASP A 210 17.70 -11.94 7.92
CA ASP A 210 18.08 -13.06 7.06
C ASP A 210 17.71 -12.78 5.61
N ASN A 211 16.46 -12.42 5.38
CA ASN A 211 15.96 -12.09 4.04
C ASN A 211 16.67 -10.88 3.44
N ALA A 212 16.92 -9.83 4.24
CA ALA A 212 17.63 -8.64 3.81
C ALA A 212 19.07 -8.96 3.35
N LEU A 213 19.80 -9.74 4.13
CA LEU A 213 21.17 -10.15 3.80
C LEU A 213 21.19 -11.09 2.59
N PHE A 214 20.23 -12.01 2.50
CA PHE A 214 20.09 -12.87 1.31
C PHE A 214 19.86 -12.03 0.04
N HIS A 215 18.98 -11.05 0.12
CA HIS A 215 18.66 -10.15 -0.99
C HIS A 215 19.87 -9.25 -1.34
N TYR A 216 20.58 -8.74 -0.31
CA TYR A 216 21.79 -7.95 -0.49
C TYR A 216 22.91 -8.77 -1.14
N ALA A 217 23.04 -10.06 -0.83
CA ALA A 217 24.03 -10.95 -1.42
C ALA A 217 23.89 -11.08 -2.93
N VAL A 218 22.65 -11.08 -3.45
CA VAL A 218 22.39 -11.05 -4.92
C VAL A 218 22.98 -9.80 -5.55
N TYR A 219 22.77 -8.64 -4.93
CA TYR A 219 23.32 -7.38 -5.39
C TYR A 219 24.84 -7.33 -5.29
N ALA A 220 25.37 -7.73 -4.13
CA ALA A 220 26.82 -7.71 -3.87
C ALA A 220 27.59 -8.57 -4.87
N LYS A 221 27.08 -9.77 -5.20
CA LYS A 221 27.68 -10.64 -6.25
C LYS A 221 27.69 -9.99 -7.62
N LYS A 222 26.64 -9.26 -7.99
CA LYS A 222 26.54 -8.54 -9.26
C LYS A 222 27.52 -7.35 -9.33
N LYS A 223 27.68 -6.63 -8.23
CA LYS A 223 28.49 -5.39 -8.18
C LYS A 223 29.96 -5.64 -7.88
N TRP A 224 30.26 -6.56 -6.94
CA TRP A 224 31.63 -6.89 -6.48
C TRP A 224 31.87 -8.40 -6.51
N PRO A 225 32.02 -9.00 -7.71
CA PRO A 225 32.14 -10.47 -7.83
C PRO A 225 33.26 -11.12 -7.01
N SER A 226 34.37 -10.40 -6.77
CA SER A 226 35.51 -10.89 -5.96
C SER A 226 35.38 -10.60 -4.46
N GLU A 227 34.58 -9.61 -4.06
CA GLU A 227 34.53 -9.08 -2.69
C GLU A 227 33.15 -9.25 -2.02
N TRP A 228 32.18 -9.82 -2.71
CA TRP A 228 30.80 -9.88 -2.27
C TRP A 228 30.59 -10.46 -0.86
N LYS A 229 31.44 -11.39 -0.42
CA LYS A 229 31.38 -11.98 0.92
C LYS A 229 31.70 -10.94 2.00
N THR A 230 32.76 -10.17 1.80
CA THR A 230 33.14 -9.06 2.67
C THR A 230 32.06 -8.00 2.69
N GLN A 231 31.45 -7.68 1.53
CA GLN A 231 30.38 -6.71 1.43
C GLN A 231 29.13 -7.11 2.21
N ILE A 232 28.77 -8.41 2.25
CA ILE A 232 27.66 -8.89 3.09
C ILE A 232 27.95 -8.64 4.59
N THR A 233 29.17 -8.93 5.03
CA THR A 233 29.56 -8.72 6.44
C THR A 233 29.51 -7.23 6.80
N LEU A 234 30.02 -6.36 5.92
CA LEU A 234 29.96 -4.92 6.11
C LEU A 234 28.52 -4.39 6.15
N PHE A 235 27.67 -4.85 5.23
CA PHE A 235 26.25 -4.46 5.22
C PHE A 235 25.53 -4.96 6.47
N ASN A 236 25.82 -6.17 6.95
CA ASN A 236 25.27 -6.68 8.20
C ASN A 236 25.62 -5.77 9.39
N ALA A 237 26.89 -5.44 9.54
CA ALA A 237 27.33 -4.57 10.64
C ALA A 237 26.76 -3.15 10.55
N ALA A 238 26.64 -2.59 9.33
CA ALA A 238 26.19 -1.24 9.11
C ALA A 238 24.65 -1.09 9.10
N SER A 239 23.93 -2.09 8.61
CA SER A 239 22.51 -1.95 8.26
C SER A 239 21.55 -2.83 9.06
N CYS A 240 22.01 -3.91 9.71
CA CYS A 240 21.16 -4.75 10.56
C CYS A 240 21.25 -4.33 12.04
N GLN A 241 20.12 -4.31 12.75
CA GLN A 241 20.10 -3.90 14.17
C GLN A 241 19.21 -4.86 15.00
N PRO A 242 19.83 -5.61 15.96
CA PRO A 242 21.27 -5.84 16.05
C PRO A 242 21.83 -6.55 14.81
N PRO A 243 23.14 -6.58 14.57
CA PRO A 243 23.72 -7.36 13.49
C PRO A 243 23.24 -8.81 13.53
N TYR A 244 23.06 -9.41 12.36
CA TYR A 244 22.69 -10.82 12.28
C TYR A 244 23.87 -11.69 12.69
N GLU A 245 23.61 -12.82 13.31
CA GLU A 245 24.62 -13.71 13.85
C GLU A 245 25.59 -14.25 12.78
N GLU A 246 26.86 -14.47 13.12
CA GLU A 246 27.89 -14.93 12.17
C GLU A 246 27.52 -16.25 11.50
N ALA A 247 26.94 -17.19 12.23
CA ALA A 247 26.49 -18.48 11.68
C ALA A 247 25.42 -18.30 10.59
N GLY A 248 24.51 -17.35 10.77
CA GLY A 248 23.49 -17.00 9.79
C GLY A 248 24.08 -16.35 8.55
N VAL A 249 25.04 -15.44 8.72
CA VAL A 249 25.77 -14.80 7.61
C VAL A 249 26.56 -15.85 6.82
N ALA A 250 27.29 -16.76 7.51
CA ALA A 250 28.04 -17.85 6.87
C ALA A 250 27.12 -18.79 6.07
N ARG A 251 25.93 -19.09 6.60
CA ARG A 251 24.92 -19.90 5.90
C ARG A 251 24.46 -19.22 4.59
N ILE A 252 24.17 -17.91 4.63
CA ILE A 252 23.77 -17.14 3.44
C ILE A 252 24.90 -17.17 2.40
N ILE A 253 26.14 -16.93 2.81
CA ILE A 253 27.31 -16.98 1.95
C ILE A 253 27.40 -18.37 1.29
N ALA A 254 27.34 -19.46 2.05
CA ALA A 254 27.41 -20.82 1.54
C ALA A 254 26.26 -21.16 0.57
N GLN A 255 25.06 -20.60 0.77
CA GLN A 255 23.93 -20.75 -0.18
C GLN A 255 24.22 -20.06 -1.51
N HIS A 256 24.78 -18.85 -1.48
CA HIS A 256 25.11 -18.08 -2.67
C HIS A 256 26.36 -18.57 -3.41
N GLU A 257 27.22 -19.34 -2.77
CA GLU A 257 28.34 -20.06 -3.43
C GLU A 257 27.85 -21.22 -4.29
N LYS A 258 26.81 -21.92 -3.82
CA LYS A 258 26.33 -23.15 -4.47
C LYS A 258 25.59 -22.89 -5.80
N LYS A 259 24.90 -21.75 -5.92
CA LYS A 259 24.16 -21.38 -7.14
C LYS A 259 23.89 -19.89 -7.21
N GLU A 260 23.54 -19.42 -8.39
CA GLU A 260 23.02 -18.07 -8.59
C GLU A 260 21.57 -17.98 -8.12
N TRP A 261 21.27 -16.88 -7.44
CA TRP A 261 19.95 -16.57 -6.93
C TRP A 261 19.41 -15.27 -7.52
N GLY A 262 18.10 -15.19 -7.71
CA GLY A 262 17.39 -13.94 -8.01
C GLY A 262 17.03 -13.16 -6.75
N TYR A 263 16.57 -11.92 -6.94
CA TYR A 263 16.04 -11.10 -5.88
C TYR A 263 14.73 -11.66 -5.31
N LYS A 264 14.59 -11.66 -3.97
CA LYS A 264 13.38 -12.07 -3.26
C LYS A 264 12.50 -10.86 -2.95
N CYS A 265 11.94 -10.26 -3.99
CA CYS A 265 11.21 -8.99 -3.87
C CYS A 265 9.92 -9.06 -3.03
N ASN A 266 9.33 -10.25 -2.89
CA ASN A 266 8.08 -10.46 -2.15
C ASN A 266 8.29 -10.76 -0.67
N ASP A 267 9.54 -10.92 -0.23
CA ASP A 267 9.85 -11.20 1.17
C ASP A 267 9.99 -9.91 1.97
N VAL A 268 9.61 -9.94 3.26
CA VAL A 268 9.86 -8.83 4.21
C VAL A 268 11.34 -8.81 4.55
N PRO A 269 12.02 -7.63 4.61
CA PRO A 269 11.46 -6.27 4.51
C PRO A 269 11.38 -5.71 3.08
N MET A 270 11.88 -6.41 2.06
CA MET A 270 12.02 -5.88 0.70
C MET A 270 10.69 -5.44 0.07
N CYS A 271 9.62 -6.23 0.25
CA CYS A 271 8.30 -5.89 -0.29
C CYS A 271 7.77 -4.55 0.25
N ASN A 272 8.06 -4.21 1.51
CA ASN A 272 7.67 -2.95 2.13
C ASN A 272 8.47 -1.74 1.63
N LEU A 273 9.65 -1.99 1.05
CA LEU A 273 10.60 -0.97 0.58
C LEU A 273 10.70 -0.97 -0.96
N CYS A 274 9.83 -1.73 -1.64
CA CYS A 274 9.94 -1.95 -3.07
C CYS A 274 9.39 -0.77 -3.88
N ASP A 275 10.22 -0.26 -4.78
CA ASP A 275 9.83 0.62 -5.88
C ASP A 275 10.21 -0.05 -7.20
N LYS A 276 9.27 -0.79 -7.79
CA LYS A 276 9.51 -1.57 -9.00
C LYS A 276 9.86 -0.68 -10.21
N LYS A 277 9.24 0.51 -10.33
CA LYS A 277 9.50 1.44 -11.44
C LYS A 277 10.95 1.92 -11.39
N LEU A 278 11.39 2.42 -10.23
CA LEU A 278 12.76 2.86 -10.02
C LEU A 278 13.77 1.70 -10.11
N CYS A 279 13.43 0.53 -9.55
CA CYS A 279 14.31 -0.64 -9.57
C CYS A 279 14.65 -1.10 -11.00
N ARG A 280 13.71 -1.00 -11.95
CA ARG A 280 13.95 -1.34 -13.36
C ARG A 280 14.95 -0.40 -14.04
N THR A 281 15.09 0.82 -13.58
CA THR A 281 16.06 1.80 -14.12
C THR A 281 17.44 1.70 -13.50
N ARG A 282 17.58 0.95 -12.39
CA ARG A 282 18.86 0.80 -11.69
C ARG A 282 19.75 -0.27 -12.35
N LYS A 283 21.04 -0.02 -12.43
CA LYS A 283 22.03 -0.88 -13.07
C LYS A 283 21.99 -2.33 -12.57
N PHE A 284 21.87 -2.51 -11.25
CA PHE A 284 21.79 -3.81 -10.59
C PHE A 284 20.39 -4.12 -10.06
N GLY A 285 19.37 -3.40 -10.54
CA GLY A 285 17.97 -3.67 -10.23
C GLY A 285 17.46 -4.96 -10.87
N ILE A 286 16.15 -5.13 -10.87
CA ILE A 286 15.50 -6.30 -11.50
C ILE A 286 15.55 -6.25 -13.04
N GLY A 287 15.94 -5.10 -13.63
CA GLY A 287 15.95 -4.93 -15.10
C GLY A 287 14.56 -5.18 -15.68
N ASP A 288 14.53 -5.82 -16.85
CA ASP A 288 13.29 -6.27 -17.50
C ASP A 288 12.81 -7.64 -16.97
N GLU A 289 13.44 -8.20 -15.93
CA GLU A 289 12.94 -9.41 -15.28
C GLU A 289 11.57 -9.08 -14.67
N ILE A 290 10.54 -9.64 -15.26
CA ILE A 290 9.17 -9.53 -14.78
C ILE A 290 9.04 -10.45 -13.57
N VAL A 291 9.11 -9.86 -12.38
CA VAL A 291 8.90 -10.60 -11.12
C VAL A 291 7.42 -10.95 -11.01
N PHE A 292 7.11 -12.20 -10.67
CA PHE A 292 5.73 -12.61 -10.44
C PHE A 292 5.16 -11.80 -9.25
N PRO A 293 3.94 -11.23 -9.35
CA PRO A 293 3.37 -10.38 -8.32
C PRO A 293 3.12 -11.15 -7.01
N ALA A 294 3.15 -10.45 -5.89
CA ALA A 294 2.70 -11.01 -4.61
C ALA A 294 1.17 -11.15 -4.62
N LEU A 295 0.69 -12.37 -4.35
CA LEU A 295 -0.73 -12.68 -4.25
C LEU A 295 -1.10 -12.89 -2.79
N THR A 296 -2.05 -12.10 -2.27
CA THR A 296 -2.50 -12.16 -0.87
C THR A 296 -4.01 -11.99 -0.76
N ASP A 297 -4.56 -12.29 0.40
CA ASP A 297 -5.95 -11.97 0.79
C ASP A 297 -7.02 -12.42 -0.21
N LEU A 298 -6.96 -13.70 -0.58
CA LEU A 298 -8.02 -14.29 -1.39
C LEU A 298 -9.32 -14.35 -0.58
N GLN A 299 -10.35 -13.66 -1.06
CA GLN A 299 -11.69 -13.64 -0.48
C GLN A 299 -12.66 -14.28 -1.46
N LYS A 300 -13.46 -15.22 -0.97
CA LYS A 300 -14.59 -15.81 -1.71
C LYS A 300 -15.89 -15.18 -1.21
N ILE A 301 -16.63 -14.52 -2.09
CA ILE A 301 -17.94 -13.98 -1.75
C ILE A 301 -18.98 -15.07 -1.88
N LYS A 302 -19.75 -15.30 -0.80
CA LYS A 302 -20.78 -16.36 -0.68
C LYS A 302 -22.04 -15.95 -1.41
N LEU A 303 -22.17 -16.38 -2.65
CA LEU A 303 -23.38 -16.28 -3.49
C LEU A 303 -23.63 -17.62 -4.17
N GLU A 304 -24.79 -17.80 -4.77
CA GLU A 304 -25.09 -18.97 -5.61
C GLU A 304 -24.05 -19.16 -6.71
N LYS A 305 -23.59 -18.06 -7.32
CA LYS A 305 -22.43 -18.02 -8.20
C LYS A 305 -21.32 -17.19 -7.52
N PRO A 306 -20.42 -17.84 -6.78
CA PRO A 306 -19.41 -17.13 -6.03
C PRO A 306 -18.40 -16.46 -6.96
N TYR A 307 -18.02 -15.24 -6.63
CA TYR A 307 -16.89 -14.54 -7.21
C TYR A 307 -15.79 -14.31 -6.16
N TYR A 308 -14.64 -13.85 -6.59
CA TYR A 308 -13.46 -13.76 -5.74
C TYR A 308 -12.81 -12.38 -5.83
N TYR A 309 -12.19 -11.97 -4.75
CA TYR A 309 -11.23 -10.87 -4.74
C TYR A 309 -9.87 -11.39 -4.32
N LEU A 310 -8.83 -10.88 -4.97
CA LEU A 310 -7.44 -11.22 -4.70
C LEU A 310 -6.61 -9.94 -4.69
N ASN A 311 -5.73 -9.77 -3.71
CA ASN A 311 -4.76 -8.69 -3.75
C ASN A 311 -3.54 -9.12 -4.58
N VAL A 312 -3.21 -8.32 -5.58
CA VAL A 312 -2.08 -8.51 -6.48
C VAL A 312 -1.13 -7.32 -6.30
N ASP A 313 0.01 -7.51 -5.66
CA ASP A 313 0.93 -6.43 -5.27
C ASP A 313 0.25 -5.30 -4.46
N GLY A 314 -0.77 -5.64 -3.66
CA GLY A 314 -1.56 -4.70 -2.85
C GLY A 314 -2.74 -4.06 -3.59
N GLU A 315 -2.93 -4.30 -4.87
CA GLU A 315 -4.10 -3.88 -5.64
C GLU A 315 -5.16 -4.97 -5.68
N ARG A 316 -6.44 -4.59 -5.61
CA ARG A 316 -7.55 -5.53 -5.53
C ARG A 316 -8.03 -5.94 -6.91
N LEU A 317 -7.86 -7.21 -7.24
CA LEU A 317 -8.32 -7.84 -8.48
C LEU A 317 -9.66 -8.54 -8.22
N HIS A 318 -10.66 -8.29 -9.06
CA HIS A 318 -11.94 -9.00 -9.08
C HIS A 318 -11.86 -10.18 -10.05
N LEU A 319 -12.26 -11.36 -9.59
CA LEU A 319 -12.29 -12.59 -10.37
C LEU A 319 -13.71 -13.16 -10.36
N GLU A 320 -14.33 -13.22 -11.50
CA GLU A 320 -15.74 -13.63 -11.67
C GLU A 320 -16.04 -15.04 -11.15
N ASN A 321 -15.06 -15.93 -11.21
CA ASN A 321 -15.20 -17.32 -10.77
C ASN A 321 -13.84 -17.98 -10.52
N VAL A 322 -13.87 -19.21 -9.98
CA VAL A 322 -12.67 -19.98 -9.63
C VAL A 322 -11.77 -20.36 -10.82
N LYS A 323 -12.26 -20.29 -12.07
CA LYS A 323 -11.46 -20.64 -13.25
C LYS A 323 -10.28 -19.68 -13.41
N PHE A 324 -10.46 -18.39 -13.03
CA PHE A 324 -9.40 -17.41 -13.07
C PHE A 324 -8.21 -17.75 -12.14
N LEU A 325 -8.45 -18.50 -11.08
CA LEU A 325 -7.39 -19.00 -10.18
C LEU A 325 -6.78 -20.31 -10.69
N LYS A 326 -7.53 -21.11 -11.44
CA LYS A 326 -7.06 -22.41 -11.96
C LYS A 326 -6.34 -22.29 -13.30
N GLN A 327 -6.62 -21.26 -14.07
CA GLN A 327 -6.06 -21.04 -15.41
C GLN A 327 -5.25 -19.75 -15.43
N GLN A 328 -3.93 -19.87 -15.50
CA GLN A 328 -3.02 -18.72 -15.47
C GLN A 328 -3.31 -17.70 -16.59
N SER A 329 -3.74 -18.15 -17.78
CA SER A 329 -4.08 -17.26 -18.89
C SER A 329 -5.25 -16.32 -18.54
N LEU A 330 -6.30 -16.85 -17.92
CA LEU A 330 -7.46 -16.05 -17.49
C LEU A 330 -7.08 -15.08 -16.38
N PHE A 331 -6.22 -15.51 -15.45
CA PHE A 331 -5.67 -14.62 -14.43
C PHE A 331 -4.86 -13.47 -15.02
N GLN A 332 -4.01 -13.76 -16.02
CA GLN A 332 -3.23 -12.74 -16.72
C GLN A 332 -4.12 -11.74 -17.47
N GLU A 333 -5.21 -12.22 -18.08
CA GLU A 333 -6.21 -11.39 -18.76
C GLU A 333 -6.89 -10.45 -17.78
N ALA A 334 -7.39 -10.97 -16.65
CA ALA A 334 -7.99 -10.15 -15.59
C ALA A 334 -7.00 -9.09 -15.03
N CYS A 335 -5.73 -9.41 -14.87
CA CYS A 335 -4.70 -8.45 -14.46
C CYS A 335 -4.50 -7.36 -15.52
N MET A 336 -4.49 -7.72 -16.81
CA MET A 336 -4.38 -6.73 -17.89
C MET A 336 -5.56 -5.78 -17.92
N GLU A 337 -6.78 -6.30 -17.78
CA GLU A 337 -8.01 -5.50 -17.88
C GLU A 337 -8.21 -4.59 -16.67
N GLN A 338 -7.87 -5.04 -15.47
CA GLN A 338 -8.20 -4.33 -14.24
C GLN A 338 -7.03 -3.60 -13.59
N LEU A 339 -5.79 -4.06 -13.81
CA LEU A 339 -4.58 -3.54 -13.18
C LEU A 339 -3.55 -3.02 -14.18
N ASP A 340 -3.86 -3.06 -15.47
CA ASP A 340 -3.03 -2.58 -16.58
C ASP A 340 -1.60 -3.19 -16.60
N PHE A 341 -1.46 -4.46 -16.17
CA PHE A 341 -0.21 -5.19 -16.29
C PHE A 341 -0.45 -6.70 -16.51
N LYS A 342 0.46 -7.35 -17.22
CA LYS A 342 0.44 -8.80 -17.46
C LYS A 342 1.48 -9.50 -16.60
N PRO A 343 1.07 -10.32 -15.61
CA PRO A 343 2.01 -11.14 -14.85
C PRO A 343 2.80 -12.09 -15.76
N PRO A 344 4.07 -12.45 -15.42
CA PRO A 344 4.84 -13.41 -16.20
C PRO A 344 4.17 -14.79 -16.18
N THR A 345 4.38 -15.55 -17.24
CA THR A 345 3.97 -16.95 -17.27
C THR A 345 4.95 -17.80 -16.46
N VAL A 346 4.43 -18.54 -15.49
CA VAL A 346 5.19 -19.51 -14.70
C VAL A 346 4.84 -20.95 -15.14
N LYS A 347 5.70 -21.91 -14.79
CA LYS A 347 5.40 -23.32 -15.09
C LYS A 347 4.13 -23.76 -14.34
N PRO A 348 3.32 -24.68 -14.90
CA PRO A 348 2.09 -25.14 -14.25
C PRO A 348 2.28 -25.60 -12.81
N LYS A 349 3.35 -26.32 -12.50
CA LYS A 349 3.67 -26.77 -11.13
C LYS A 349 3.92 -25.58 -10.18
N ASP A 350 4.57 -24.53 -10.65
CA ASP A 350 4.87 -23.35 -9.86
C ASP A 350 3.59 -22.52 -9.66
N TRP A 351 2.71 -22.47 -10.67
CA TRP A 351 1.38 -21.87 -10.57
C TRP A 351 0.55 -22.54 -9.48
N ASP A 352 0.49 -23.87 -9.49
CA ASP A 352 -0.22 -24.63 -8.46
C ASP A 352 0.36 -24.41 -7.07
N THR A 353 1.67 -24.26 -6.95
CA THR A 353 2.35 -23.97 -5.67
C THR A 353 1.98 -22.58 -5.13
N ILE A 354 1.73 -21.60 -6.01
CA ILE A 354 1.32 -20.24 -5.64
C ILE A 354 -0.16 -20.22 -5.25
N ILE A 355 -1.03 -20.85 -6.05
CA ILE A 355 -2.49 -20.71 -5.89
C ILE A 355 -3.09 -21.64 -4.83
N ASN A 356 -2.58 -22.86 -4.69
CA ASN A 356 -3.15 -23.83 -3.75
C ASN A 356 -3.16 -23.37 -2.29
N PRO A 357 -2.12 -22.74 -1.74
CA PRO A 357 -2.15 -22.19 -0.39
C PRO A 357 -3.22 -21.11 -0.21
N LEU A 358 -3.37 -20.21 -1.20
CA LEU A 358 -4.41 -19.17 -1.18
C LEU A 358 -5.80 -19.78 -1.17
N MET A 359 -6.03 -20.79 -2.02
CA MET A 359 -7.33 -21.48 -2.08
C MET A 359 -7.65 -22.29 -0.83
N LYS A 360 -6.66 -22.78 -0.09
CA LYS A 360 -6.88 -23.50 1.17
C LYS A 360 -7.16 -22.56 2.34
N ASN A 361 -6.55 -21.37 2.33
CA ASN A 361 -6.57 -20.45 3.47
C ASN A 361 -7.53 -19.27 3.26
N HIS A 362 -8.33 -19.26 2.19
CA HIS A 362 -9.27 -18.16 1.95
C HIS A 362 -10.44 -18.21 2.96
N GLU A 363 -10.78 -17.07 3.51
CA GLU A 363 -11.99 -16.92 4.32
C GLU A 363 -13.18 -16.59 3.41
N PRO A 364 -14.28 -17.38 3.51
CA PRO A 364 -15.51 -17.01 2.83
C PRO A 364 -16.12 -15.77 3.50
N VAL A 365 -16.42 -14.77 2.70
CA VAL A 365 -16.98 -13.48 3.15
C VAL A 365 -18.44 -13.42 2.72
N GLU A 366 -19.31 -12.97 3.62
CA GLU A 366 -20.70 -12.69 3.26
C GLU A 366 -20.76 -11.54 2.25
N PRO A 367 -21.68 -11.59 1.25
CA PRO A 367 -21.83 -10.50 0.30
C PRO A 367 -22.17 -9.21 1.04
N PRO A 368 -21.79 -8.03 0.49
CA PRO A 368 -22.27 -6.76 1.00
C PRO A 368 -23.81 -6.77 1.06
N GLU A 369 -24.40 -6.14 2.09
CA GLU A 369 -25.85 -6.03 2.20
C GLU A 369 -26.43 -5.46 0.89
N GLY A 370 -27.43 -6.14 0.32
CA GLY A 370 -28.10 -5.76 -0.93
C GLY A 370 -27.56 -6.41 -2.20
N VAL A 371 -26.47 -7.20 -2.16
CA VAL A 371 -25.96 -7.93 -3.33
C VAL A 371 -26.50 -9.36 -3.33
N THR A 372 -27.49 -9.62 -4.14
CA THR A 372 -28.09 -10.94 -4.36
C THR A 372 -27.78 -11.48 -5.75
N THR A 373 -28.04 -12.79 -5.98
CA THR A 373 -27.98 -13.37 -7.33
C THR A 373 -28.94 -12.66 -8.29
N ALA A 374 -30.08 -12.14 -7.77
CA ALA A 374 -31.03 -11.35 -8.54
C ALA A 374 -30.44 -10.01 -9.01
N ASP A 375 -29.63 -9.37 -8.18
CA ASP A 375 -28.96 -8.10 -8.55
C ASP A 375 -27.88 -8.34 -9.61
N GLN A 376 -27.14 -9.45 -9.50
CA GLN A 376 -26.21 -9.86 -10.56
C GLN A 376 -26.91 -10.12 -11.89
N LEU A 377 -28.08 -10.77 -11.84
CA LEU A 377 -28.89 -11.04 -13.03
C LEU A 377 -29.45 -9.73 -13.62
N ARG A 378 -29.90 -8.79 -12.78
CA ARG A 378 -30.38 -7.48 -13.19
C ARG A 378 -29.28 -6.68 -13.88
N ASN A 379 -28.09 -6.57 -13.28
CA ASN A 379 -26.96 -5.88 -13.86
C ASN A 379 -26.56 -6.48 -15.21
N HIS A 380 -26.57 -7.80 -15.33
CA HIS A 380 -26.29 -8.49 -16.59
C HIS A 380 -27.37 -8.24 -17.65
N LEU A 381 -28.65 -8.19 -17.27
CA LEU A 381 -29.76 -7.86 -18.17
C LEU A 381 -29.75 -6.39 -18.59
N GLU A 382 -29.42 -5.48 -17.69
CA GLU A 382 -29.25 -4.06 -17.96
C GLU A 382 -28.11 -3.81 -18.95
N GLU A 383 -26.98 -4.46 -18.78
CA GLU A 383 -25.84 -4.41 -19.68
C GLU A 383 -26.18 -5.00 -21.07
N PHE A 384 -26.95 -6.09 -21.10
CA PHE A 384 -27.45 -6.69 -22.34
C PHE A 384 -28.48 -5.82 -23.05
N CYS A 385 -29.32 -5.12 -22.32
CA CYS A 385 -30.29 -4.18 -22.87
C CYS A 385 -29.63 -2.91 -23.43
N LEU A 386 -28.62 -2.37 -22.71
CA LEU A 386 -27.81 -1.23 -23.18
C LEU A 386 -27.09 -1.55 -24.49
N ASN A 387 -26.50 -2.73 -24.62
CA ASN A 387 -25.81 -3.15 -25.83
C ASN A 387 -26.76 -3.41 -27.02
N ARG A 388 -28.05 -3.67 -26.81
CA ARG A 388 -29.08 -3.77 -27.89
C ARG A 388 -29.63 -2.44 -28.33
N HIS A 389 -29.68 -1.42 -27.48
CA HIS A 389 -30.11 -0.08 -27.87
C HIS A 389 -29.14 0.66 -28.77
N ILE A 390 -27.87 0.31 -28.76
CA ILE A 390 -26.83 0.88 -29.65
C ILE A 390 -26.96 0.34 -31.08
N GLY A 391 -27.70 -0.76 -31.29
CA GLY A 391 -27.91 -1.40 -32.62
C GLY A 391 -29.20 -1.05 -33.36
N SER A 392 -30.11 -0.27 -32.76
CA SER A 392 -31.42 0.03 -33.37
C SER A 392 -31.56 1.44 -33.97
N ASP A 393 -30.59 2.32 -33.83
CA ASP A 393 -30.61 3.69 -34.37
C ASP A 393 -29.83 3.83 -35.70
N ALA A 394 -29.61 2.73 -36.43
CA ALA A 394 -28.97 2.74 -37.74
C ALA A 394 -29.90 2.22 -38.84
N SER A 395 -31.18 2.63 -38.83
CA SER A 395 -32.04 2.52 -40.01
C SER A 395 -33.28 3.40 -39.83
N ASP A 396 -33.11 4.67 -40.22
CA ASP A 396 -34.11 5.39 -41.06
C ASP A 396 -33.40 6.57 -41.74
#